data_3ad024c39778b65ecf70c8688906c673
#
_entry.id   3ad024c39778b65ecf70c8688906c673
#
_cell.length_a   1.000
_cell.length_b   1.000
_cell.length_c   1.000
_cell.angle_alpha   90.00
_cell.angle_beta   90.00
_cell.angle_gamma   90.00
#
_symmetry.space_group_name_H-M   'P 1'
#
loop_
_entity.id
_entity.type
_entity.pdbx_description
1 polymer ?
#
loop_
_entity_poly.entity_id
_entity_poly.type
_entity_poly.pdbx_seq_one_letter_code
_entity_poly.pdbx_strand_id
1 'polypeptide(L)'
;MEVQDKSIKHKKKPDWIRVKLPTGKKYTELRGLVDKYKLNTICTSGSCPNMGECWAEGTATFMILGNICTRSCGFCGVQTGRPGAVDWTEPEKVANSIKIMNIKHAVLTSVDRDDLKDMGSIIWAETVNAIRRISPQTTLETLIPD
;
A
#
# COMPACT_ATOMS: atom_id res chain seq x y z
N MET A 1 28.97 -32.77 28.16
CA MET A 1 28.17 -31.54 28.14
C MET A 1 26.95 -31.81 27.25
N GLU A 2 25.82 -32.17 27.89
CA GLU A 2 24.56 -32.42 27.16
C GLU A 2 23.91 -31.09 26.81
N VAL A 3 23.75 -30.82 25.50
CA VAL A 3 22.99 -29.72 25.01
C VAL A 3 21.51 -30.06 25.11
N GLN A 4 20.84 -29.54 26.15
CA GLN A 4 19.39 -29.66 26.29
C GLN A 4 18.70 -28.93 25.16
N ASP A 5 18.18 -29.64 24.18
CA ASP A 5 17.23 -29.18 23.18
C ASP A 5 15.94 -28.70 23.87
N LYS A 6 15.87 -27.40 24.16
CA LYS A 6 14.62 -26.77 24.59
C LYS A 6 13.73 -26.59 23.38
N SER A 7 12.97 -27.63 23.04
CA SER A 7 11.88 -27.50 22.06
C SER A 7 10.96 -26.34 22.47
N ILE A 8 11.02 -25.24 21.76
CA ILE A 8 10.14 -24.08 21.94
C ILE A 8 8.73 -24.54 21.55
N LYS A 9 7.92 -24.93 22.54
CA LYS A 9 6.49 -25.20 22.33
C LYS A 9 5.83 -23.88 21.92
N HIS A 10 5.60 -23.69 20.64
CA HIS A 10 4.82 -22.55 20.15
C HIS A 10 3.42 -22.60 20.79
N LYS A 11 3.16 -21.65 21.69
CA LYS A 11 1.82 -21.49 22.27
C LYS A 11 0.83 -21.17 21.14
N LYS A 12 -0.33 -21.86 21.15
CA LYS A 12 -1.40 -21.60 20.20
C LYS A 12 -1.81 -20.12 20.29
N LYS A 13 -1.86 -19.44 19.12
CA LYS A 13 -2.27 -18.02 19.09
C LYS A 13 -3.69 -17.89 19.65
N PRO A 14 -3.99 -16.83 20.44
CA PRO A 14 -5.35 -16.55 20.92
C PRO A 14 -6.34 -16.42 19.77
N ASP A 15 -7.59 -16.80 20.00
CA ASP A 15 -8.61 -16.83 18.94
C ASP A 15 -8.94 -15.42 18.40
N TRP A 16 -8.77 -14.37 19.21
CA TRP A 16 -8.98 -13.00 18.79
C TRP A 16 -7.95 -12.46 17.78
N ILE A 17 -6.80 -13.13 17.59
CA ILE A 17 -5.78 -12.80 16.58
C ILE A 17 -6.15 -13.41 15.21
N ARG A 18 -7.18 -14.23 15.13
CA ARG A 18 -7.57 -14.86 13.86
C ARG A 18 -8.27 -13.86 12.97
N VAL A 19 -7.65 -13.56 11.83
CA VAL A 19 -8.25 -12.75 10.76
C VAL A 19 -8.98 -13.69 9.80
N LYS A 20 -10.16 -13.29 9.35
CA LYS A 20 -10.87 -14.00 8.29
C LYS A 20 -10.09 -13.89 6.99
N LEU A 21 -9.91 -14.99 6.28
CA LEU A 21 -9.30 -14.95 4.95
C LEU A 21 -10.15 -14.06 4.03
N PRO A 22 -9.52 -13.20 3.21
CA PRO A 22 -10.22 -12.34 2.28
C PRO A 22 -10.76 -13.17 1.10
N THR A 23 -11.98 -13.67 1.21
CA THR A 23 -12.62 -14.54 0.21
C THR A 23 -13.83 -13.91 -0.48
N GLY A 24 -14.14 -12.67 -0.18
CA GLY A 24 -15.29 -11.95 -0.72
C GLY A 24 -15.14 -11.63 -2.23
N LYS A 25 -16.27 -11.71 -2.98
CA LYS A 25 -16.33 -11.36 -4.41
C LYS A 25 -15.70 -9.99 -4.69
N LYS A 26 -16.04 -8.99 -3.88
CA LYS A 26 -15.51 -7.63 -3.99
C LYS A 26 -13.99 -7.56 -3.82
N TYR A 27 -13.43 -8.34 -2.88
CA TYR A 27 -11.98 -8.45 -2.72
C TYR A 27 -11.30 -9.02 -3.96
N THR A 28 -11.86 -10.09 -4.53
CA THR A 28 -11.31 -10.73 -5.75
C THR A 28 -11.34 -9.79 -6.94
N GLU A 29 -12.44 -9.05 -7.11
CA GLU A 29 -12.58 -8.03 -8.15
C GLU A 29 -11.52 -6.92 -8.00
N LEU A 30 -11.37 -6.37 -6.78
CA LEU A 30 -10.40 -5.31 -6.49
C LEU A 30 -8.97 -5.79 -6.69
N ARG A 31 -8.65 -7.02 -6.26
CA ARG A 31 -7.35 -7.62 -6.49
C ARG A 31 -7.03 -7.75 -7.98
N GLY A 32 -7.99 -8.21 -8.77
CA GLY A 32 -7.84 -8.28 -10.23
C GLY A 32 -7.59 -6.90 -10.87
N LEU A 33 -8.18 -5.83 -10.34
CA LEU A 33 -7.91 -4.47 -10.80
C LEU A 33 -6.49 -4.01 -10.44
N VAL A 34 -6.05 -4.26 -9.21
CA VAL A 34 -4.68 -3.93 -8.75
C VAL A 34 -3.64 -4.61 -9.65
N ASP A 35 -3.83 -5.90 -9.93
CA ASP A 35 -2.93 -6.67 -10.78
C ASP A 35 -2.96 -6.20 -12.25
N LYS A 36 -4.16 -5.93 -12.79
CA LYS A 36 -4.36 -5.46 -14.17
C LYS A 36 -3.70 -4.10 -14.43
N TYR A 37 -3.82 -3.18 -13.49
CA TYR A 37 -3.28 -1.83 -13.63
C TYR A 37 -1.89 -1.66 -13.02
N LYS A 38 -1.28 -2.75 -12.53
CA LYS A 38 0.06 -2.75 -11.87
C LYS A 38 0.20 -1.69 -10.78
N LEU A 39 -0.81 -1.62 -9.92
CA LEU A 39 -0.85 -0.64 -8.86
C LEU A 39 -0.01 -1.08 -7.67
N ASN A 40 0.75 -0.14 -7.12
CA ASN A 40 1.46 -0.35 -5.87
C ASN A 40 0.53 -0.02 -4.71
N THR A 41 0.17 -1.03 -3.91
CA THR A 41 -0.58 -0.82 -2.67
C THR A 41 0.24 -1.37 -1.51
N ILE A 42 0.36 -0.61 -0.44
CA ILE A 42 1.03 -1.08 0.77
C ILE A 42 0.28 -2.28 1.39
N CYS A 43 -1.03 -2.36 1.13
CA CYS A 43 -1.84 -3.50 1.56
C CYS A 43 -1.31 -4.83 0.99
N THR A 44 -0.86 -4.81 -0.27
CA THR A 44 -0.27 -5.99 -0.92
C THR A 44 1.19 -6.19 -0.54
N SER A 45 2.01 -5.14 -0.63
CA SER A 45 3.46 -5.20 -0.34
C SER A 45 3.75 -5.51 1.12
N GLY A 46 2.93 -5.00 2.04
CA GLY A 46 3.04 -5.22 3.48
C GLY A 46 2.33 -6.47 3.99
N SER A 47 1.73 -7.30 3.10
CA SER A 47 0.95 -8.48 3.50
C SER A 47 -0.07 -8.18 4.59
N CYS A 48 -0.81 -7.07 4.44
CA CYS A 48 -1.73 -6.56 5.46
C CYS A 48 -2.85 -7.57 5.76
N PRO A 49 -3.02 -8.01 7.01
CA PRO A 49 -4.05 -8.98 7.37
C PRO A 49 -5.48 -8.43 7.22
N ASN A 50 -5.64 -7.10 7.28
CA ASN A 50 -6.95 -6.43 7.22
C ASN A 50 -7.37 -6.05 5.78
N MET A 51 -6.54 -6.34 4.79
CA MET A 51 -6.76 -5.93 3.40
C MET A 51 -8.14 -6.32 2.88
N GLY A 52 -8.61 -7.53 3.17
CA GLY A 52 -9.91 -8.00 2.71
C GLY A 52 -11.09 -7.21 3.28
N GLU A 53 -11.02 -6.83 4.54
CA GLU A 53 -12.05 -6.04 5.23
C GLU A 53 -12.04 -4.59 4.75
N CYS A 54 -10.87 -3.94 4.77
CA CYS A 54 -10.72 -2.56 4.31
C CYS A 54 -11.19 -2.38 2.86
N TRP A 55 -10.79 -3.27 1.96
CA TRP A 55 -11.21 -3.19 0.56
C TRP A 55 -12.70 -3.44 0.37
N ALA A 56 -13.30 -4.34 1.16
CA ALA A 56 -14.75 -4.57 1.14
C ALA A 56 -15.55 -3.33 1.58
N GLU A 57 -15.00 -2.54 2.50
CA GLU A 57 -15.59 -1.29 2.99
C GLU A 57 -15.33 -0.09 2.06
N GLY A 58 -14.41 -0.23 1.10
CA GLY A 58 -14.04 0.82 0.15
C GLY A 58 -12.90 1.70 0.63
N THR A 59 -12.02 1.17 1.49
CA THR A 59 -10.80 1.82 1.94
C THR A 59 -9.59 1.12 1.35
N ALA A 60 -8.64 1.87 0.79
CA ALA A 60 -7.38 1.32 0.29
C ALA A 60 -6.22 2.29 0.48
N THR A 61 -5.02 1.74 0.71
CA THR A 61 -3.78 2.51 0.83
C THR A 61 -2.93 2.32 -0.41
N PHE A 62 -2.69 3.39 -1.14
CA PHE A 62 -1.86 3.42 -2.32
C PHE A 62 -0.46 3.91 -1.96
N MET A 63 0.55 3.28 -2.54
CA MET A 63 1.95 3.66 -2.39
C MET A 63 2.43 4.24 -3.72
N ILE A 64 2.86 5.49 -3.72
CA ILE A 64 3.35 6.22 -4.89
C ILE A 64 4.88 6.32 -4.90
N LEU A 65 5.44 6.83 -6.00
CA LEU A 65 6.88 6.93 -6.25
C LEU A 65 7.58 5.58 -6.44
N GLY A 66 6.80 4.54 -6.76
CA GLY A 66 7.30 3.20 -7.02
C GLY A 66 7.26 2.26 -5.81
N ASN A 67 8.09 1.22 -5.83
CA ASN A 67 8.10 0.13 -4.85
C ASN A 67 9.47 -0.13 -4.20
N ILE A 68 10.46 0.72 -4.49
CA ILE A 68 11.80 0.65 -3.91
C ILE A 68 12.07 1.94 -3.15
N CYS A 69 12.39 1.82 -1.86
CA CYS A 69 12.65 2.94 -0.98
C CYS A 69 14.16 3.18 -0.85
N THR A 70 14.59 4.44 -0.75
CA THR A 70 15.99 4.80 -0.49
C THR A 70 16.38 4.55 0.96
N ARG A 71 15.39 4.41 1.88
CA ARG A 71 15.60 4.20 3.32
C ARG A 71 15.20 2.80 3.77
N SER A 72 15.83 2.31 4.86
CA SER A 72 15.63 0.97 5.43
C SER A 72 15.10 1.04 6.87
N CYS A 73 13.84 1.39 7.03
CA CYS A 73 13.20 1.41 8.35
C CYS A 73 13.01 -0.01 8.88
N GLY A 74 13.44 -0.28 10.11
CA GLY A 74 13.48 -1.63 10.69
C GLY A 74 12.13 -2.32 10.87
N PHE A 75 11.02 -1.61 10.77
CA PHE A 75 9.65 -2.13 10.86
C PHE A 75 8.96 -2.22 9.49
N CYS A 76 9.58 -1.70 8.42
CA CYS A 76 8.95 -1.59 7.10
C CYS A 76 9.30 -2.79 6.22
N GLY A 77 8.27 -3.38 5.56
CA GLY A 77 8.44 -4.50 4.64
C GLY A 77 8.72 -4.08 3.19
N VAL A 78 8.83 -2.77 2.90
CA VAL A 78 9.11 -2.27 1.55
C VAL A 78 10.57 -2.55 1.18
N GLN A 79 10.79 -2.95 -0.05
CA GLN A 79 12.14 -3.23 -0.56
C GLN A 79 13.00 -1.98 -0.53
N THR A 80 14.19 -2.07 0.07
CA THR A 80 15.19 -1.00 0.08
C THR A 80 16.16 -1.15 -1.07
N GLY A 81 16.55 -0.03 -1.67
CA GLY A 81 17.52 -0.07 -2.77
C GLY A 81 17.59 1.24 -3.54
N ARG A 82 18.05 1.14 -4.78
CA ARG A 82 18.10 2.25 -5.73
C ARG A 82 16.81 2.26 -6.57
N PRO A 83 15.92 3.26 -6.39
CA PRO A 83 14.71 3.36 -7.21
C PRO A 83 15.04 3.62 -8.68
N GLY A 84 14.13 3.22 -9.55
CA GLY A 84 14.20 3.55 -10.98
C GLY A 84 13.74 4.99 -11.27
N ALA A 85 13.60 5.31 -12.56
CA ALA A 85 13.06 6.58 -13.00
C ALA A 85 11.63 6.80 -12.49
N VAL A 86 11.28 8.06 -12.25
CA VAL A 86 9.92 8.46 -11.82
C VAL A 86 8.93 8.20 -12.95
N ASP A 87 7.82 7.56 -12.63
CA ASP A 87 6.69 7.39 -13.55
C ASP A 87 5.75 8.61 -13.45
N TRP A 88 5.91 9.57 -14.34
CA TRP A 88 5.08 10.76 -14.40
C TRP A 88 3.61 10.49 -14.72
N THR A 89 3.26 9.28 -15.13
CA THR A 89 1.87 8.86 -15.37
C THR A 89 1.21 8.23 -14.14
N GLU A 90 1.96 7.98 -13.08
CA GLU A 90 1.49 7.36 -11.84
C GLU A 90 0.33 8.15 -11.19
N PRO A 91 0.34 9.51 -11.10
CA PRO A 91 -0.77 10.29 -10.56
C PRO A 91 -2.12 9.98 -11.21
N GLU A 92 -2.17 9.95 -12.53
CA GLU A 92 -3.38 9.63 -13.29
C GLU A 92 -3.81 8.16 -13.12
N LYS A 93 -2.85 7.24 -13.10
CA LYS A 93 -3.12 5.81 -12.87
C LYS A 93 -3.76 5.59 -11.50
N VAL A 94 -3.21 6.20 -10.45
CA VAL A 94 -3.74 6.09 -9.08
C VAL A 94 -5.15 6.67 -9.00
N ALA A 95 -5.37 7.88 -9.53
CA ALA A 95 -6.67 8.53 -9.50
C ALA A 95 -7.75 7.74 -10.28
N ASN A 96 -7.42 7.23 -11.47
CA ASN A 96 -8.32 6.37 -12.23
C ASN A 96 -8.63 5.05 -11.51
N SER A 97 -7.66 4.49 -10.80
CA SER A 97 -7.83 3.27 -10.05
C SER A 97 -8.77 3.45 -8.87
N ILE A 98 -8.61 4.54 -8.12
CA ILE A 98 -9.53 4.95 -7.05
C ILE A 98 -10.97 5.03 -7.58
N LYS A 99 -11.15 5.65 -8.75
CA LYS A 99 -12.47 5.77 -9.39
C LYS A 99 -13.03 4.41 -9.81
N ILE A 100 -12.24 3.58 -10.51
CA ILE A 100 -12.67 2.25 -10.99
C ILE A 100 -12.99 1.31 -9.84
N MET A 101 -12.18 1.35 -8.77
CA MET A 101 -12.38 0.56 -7.55
C MET A 101 -13.51 1.10 -6.67
N ASN A 102 -14.08 2.26 -7.00
CA ASN A 102 -15.09 2.96 -6.21
C ASN A 102 -14.68 3.12 -4.75
N ILE A 103 -13.45 3.58 -4.52
CA ILE A 103 -12.88 3.79 -3.20
C ILE A 103 -13.51 5.03 -2.57
N LYS A 104 -14.03 4.85 -1.36
CA LYS A 104 -14.65 5.94 -0.58
C LYS A 104 -13.61 6.74 0.20
N HIS A 105 -12.60 6.03 0.73
CA HIS A 105 -11.50 6.60 1.50
C HIS A 105 -10.18 6.06 1.00
N ALA A 106 -9.35 6.92 0.44
CA ALA A 106 -8.03 6.60 -0.05
C ALA A 106 -6.95 7.15 0.87
N VAL A 107 -6.04 6.28 1.30
CA VAL A 107 -4.82 6.69 2.00
C VAL A 107 -3.69 6.69 0.99
N LEU A 108 -2.95 7.80 0.89
CA LEU A 108 -1.73 7.89 0.10
C LEU A 108 -0.52 7.82 1.01
N THR A 109 0.43 6.99 0.63
CA THR A 109 1.78 6.98 1.20
C THR A 109 2.79 6.87 0.06
N SER A 110 4.07 7.01 0.35
CA SER A 110 5.10 6.83 -0.66
C SER A 110 6.31 6.09 -0.10
N VAL A 111 7.17 5.64 -1.00
CA VAL A 111 8.57 5.36 -0.66
C VAL A 111 9.33 6.66 -0.50
N ASP A 112 10.44 6.65 0.25
CA ASP A 112 11.39 7.76 0.28
C ASP A 112 12.22 7.78 -1.00
N ARG A 113 12.44 8.99 -1.51
CA ARG A 113 13.16 9.28 -2.75
C ARG A 113 14.24 10.33 -2.52
N ASP A 114 15.18 10.05 -1.59
CA ASP A 114 16.32 10.92 -1.32
C ASP A 114 17.24 11.13 -2.55
N ASP A 115 17.02 10.34 -3.60
CA ASP A 115 17.67 10.46 -4.90
C ASP A 115 17.11 11.62 -5.76
N LEU A 116 15.91 12.13 -5.43
CA LEU A 116 15.27 13.25 -6.13
C LEU A 116 15.50 14.57 -5.39
N LYS A 117 15.72 15.66 -6.15
CA LYS A 117 15.93 17.00 -5.57
C LYS A 117 14.72 17.52 -4.79
N ASP A 118 13.52 17.16 -5.23
CA ASP A 118 12.25 17.55 -4.64
C ASP A 118 11.68 16.45 -3.71
N MET A 119 12.42 15.37 -3.49
CA MET A 119 12.01 14.19 -2.71
C MET A 119 10.67 13.59 -3.17
N GLY A 120 10.25 13.90 -4.40
CA GLY A 120 9.00 13.43 -4.98
C GLY A 120 7.79 14.31 -4.68
N SER A 121 7.97 15.50 -4.13
CA SER A 121 6.87 16.41 -3.77
C SER A 121 5.97 16.79 -4.95
N ILE A 122 6.53 16.89 -6.17
CA ILE A 122 5.75 17.17 -7.38
C ILE A 122 4.77 16.03 -7.65
N ILE A 123 5.21 14.77 -7.59
CA ILE A 123 4.34 13.60 -7.78
C ILE A 123 3.25 13.54 -6.72
N TRP A 124 3.58 13.88 -5.47
CA TRP A 124 2.61 14.00 -4.39
C TRP A 124 1.51 15.01 -4.73
N ALA A 125 1.89 16.23 -5.11
CA ALA A 125 0.96 17.29 -5.48
C ALA A 125 0.07 16.89 -6.68
N GLU A 126 0.69 16.35 -7.74
CA GLU A 126 -0.02 15.90 -8.93
C GLU A 126 -0.99 14.75 -8.62
N THR A 127 -0.61 13.81 -7.75
CA THR A 127 -1.49 12.70 -7.35
C THR A 127 -2.72 13.20 -6.61
N VAL A 128 -2.56 14.11 -5.65
CA VAL A 128 -3.67 14.73 -4.92
C VAL A 128 -4.59 15.48 -5.88
N ASN A 129 -4.02 16.29 -6.78
CA ASN A 129 -4.78 17.07 -7.77
C ASN A 129 -5.56 16.15 -8.73
N ALA A 130 -4.93 15.08 -9.22
CA ALA A 130 -5.57 14.10 -10.10
C ALA A 130 -6.75 13.40 -9.40
N ILE A 131 -6.57 12.99 -8.13
CA ILE A 131 -7.64 12.36 -7.35
C ILE A 131 -8.81 13.34 -7.14
N ARG A 132 -8.53 14.58 -6.75
CA ARG A 132 -9.57 15.61 -6.56
C ARG A 132 -10.35 15.90 -7.84
N ARG A 133 -9.69 15.85 -8.98
CA ARG A 133 -10.32 16.06 -10.31
C ARG A 133 -11.16 14.84 -10.75
N ILE A 134 -10.64 13.61 -10.57
CA ILE A 134 -11.24 12.39 -11.12
C ILE A 134 -12.27 11.77 -10.17
N SER A 135 -12.02 11.86 -8.86
CA SER A 135 -12.85 11.28 -7.80
C SER A 135 -13.08 12.28 -6.65
N PRO A 136 -13.78 13.39 -6.89
CA PRO A 136 -13.93 14.47 -5.91
C PRO A 136 -14.67 14.05 -4.62
N GLN A 137 -15.42 12.95 -4.67
CA GLN A 137 -16.17 12.42 -3.52
C GLN A 137 -15.33 11.51 -2.62
N THR A 138 -14.16 11.08 -3.09
CA THR A 138 -13.26 10.24 -2.29
C THR A 138 -12.59 11.08 -1.20
N THR A 139 -12.72 10.67 0.05
CA THR A 139 -11.93 11.26 1.13
C THR A 139 -10.47 10.82 1.01
N LEU A 140 -9.56 11.74 1.26
CA LEU A 140 -8.13 11.52 1.04
C LEU A 140 -7.35 11.80 2.33
N GLU A 141 -6.58 10.82 2.76
CA GLU A 141 -5.58 10.93 3.81
C GLU A 141 -4.18 10.81 3.20
N THR A 142 -3.23 11.58 3.70
CA THR A 142 -1.85 11.58 3.23
C THR A 142 -0.90 11.23 4.39
N LEU A 143 -0.14 10.16 4.22
CA LEU A 143 0.97 9.76 5.11
C LEU A 143 2.28 10.10 4.39
N ILE A 144 2.74 11.32 4.63
CA ILE A 144 3.95 11.84 4.02
C ILE A 144 5.16 11.28 4.77
N PRO A 145 6.19 10.76 4.08
CA PRO A 145 7.46 10.38 4.70
C PRO A 145 8.22 11.60 5.21
N ASP A 146 9.25 11.35 6.01
CA ASP A 146 10.13 12.40 6.57
C ASP A 146 10.94 13.14 5.48
#